data_8a1a834c8b05cc9b3a473b061b650cec
#
_entry.id   8a1a834c8b05cc9b3a473b061b650cec
#
_cell.length_a   1.000
_cell.length_b   1.000
_cell.length_c   1.000
_cell.angle_alpha   90.00
_cell.angle_beta   90.00
_cell.angle_gamma   90.00
#
_symmetry.space_group_name_H-M   'P 1'
#
loop_
_entity.id
_entity.type
_entity.pdbx_description
1 polymer ?
#
loop_
_entity_poly.entity_id
_entity_poly.type
_entity_poly.pdbx_seq_one_letter_code
_entity_poly.pdbx_strand_id
1 'polypeptide(L)'
;MKKWFLIAAAALLAVSCKLENSFTQTNAMEFLNIRNGTIQNDNSILYTVTSDATDHKWTDCSRIYALFDMTGDNSAGTGYNIELKAYEPVSIVTPGDPSEEDGIGDPVKIGDSGISGGYLNLILGWQTLAKSTAQHSIRVTYEDDALTGLLRLTVIHDADGESEADIHAYDNPTAYGYFSIPIYDLFPAGSSRTLELTVAYYDSSDEEEPVKQSSVTLYTSVRF
;
A
#
# COMPACT_ATOMS: atom_id res chain seq x y z
N MET A 1 6.95 -27.53 62.56
CA MET A 1 5.82 -27.21 61.69
C MET A 1 6.06 -25.91 60.96
N LYS A 2 7.12 -25.75 60.20
CA LYS A 2 7.44 -24.51 59.43
C LYS A 2 7.98 -24.73 58.01
N LYS A 3 7.93 -25.95 57.50
CA LYS A 3 8.51 -26.27 56.15
C LYS A 3 7.50 -26.62 55.08
N TRP A 4 6.20 -26.60 55.37
CA TRP A 4 5.17 -26.98 54.41
C TRP A 4 4.44 -25.79 53.75
N PHE A 5 4.68 -24.57 54.24
CA PHE A 5 4.05 -23.36 53.65
C PHE A 5 4.81 -22.79 52.44
N LEU A 6 6.06 -23.18 52.21
CA LEU A 6 6.86 -22.67 51.11
C LEU A 6 6.64 -23.40 49.76
N ILE A 7 6.06 -24.62 49.82
CA ILE A 7 5.81 -25.40 48.58
C ILE A 7 4.47 -25.01 47.95
N ALA A 8 3.48 -24.57 48.74
CA ALA A 8 2.22 -24.12 48.22
C ALA A 8 2.27 -22.73 47.54
N ALA A 9 3.21 -21.88 47.95
CA ALA A 9 3.38 -20.56 47.32
C ALA A 9 4.11 -20.62 45.94
N ALA A 10 4.97 -21.64 45.73
CA ALA A 10 5.66 -21.83 44.45
C ALA A 10 4.77 -22.46 43.35
N ALA A 11 3.71 -23.19 43.76
CA ALA A 11 2.77 -23.78 42.81
C ALA A 11 1.73 -22.77 42.30
N LEU A 12 1.50 -21.67 43.02
CA LEU A 12 0.59 -20.61 42.63
C LEU A 12 1.19 -19.58 41.67
N LEU A 13 2.53 -19.57 41.54
CA LEU A 13 3.22 -18.69 40.56
C LEU A 13 3.40 -19.32 39.17
N ALA A 14 3.10 -20.61 39.02
CA ALA A 14 3.17 -21.30 37.73
C ALA A 14 1.84 -21.27 36.95
N VAL A 15 0.78 -20.69 37.49
CA VAL A 15 -0.49 -20.39 36.78
C VAL A 15 -0.55 -18.92 36.43
N SER A 16 0.60 -18.30 36.14
CA SER A 16 0.68 -16.93 35.70
C SER A 16 0.53 -16.90 34.20
N CYS A 17 -0.67 -16.54 33.77
CA CYS A 17 -0.95 -15.71 32.62
C CYS A 17 -0.40 -16.22 31.28
N LYS A 18 -1.01 -17.26 30.73
CA LYS A 18 -1.47 -17.11 29.36
C LYS A 18 -2.68 -16.18 29.42
N LEU A 19 -2.47 -14.90 29.58
CA LEU A 19 -3.36 -13.92 29.00
C LEU A 19 -3.21 -14.12 27.49
N GLU A 20 -4.06 -14.94 26.93
CA GLU A 20 -4.30 -15.00 25.49
C GLU A 20 -4.94 -13.66 25.12
N ASN A 21 -4.15 -12.59 25.06
CA ASN A 21 -4.48 -11.42 24.29
C ASN A 21 -4.26 -11.80 22.82
N SER A 22 -5.08 -12.73 22.31
CA SER A 22 -5.16 -12.95 20.88
C SER A 22 -5.65 -11.65 20.27
N PHE A 23 -4.73 -10.97 19.55
CA PHE A 23 -5.10 -9.75 18.85
C PHE A 23 -6.09 -10.11 17.75
N THR A 24 -7.27 -9.49 17.81
CA THR A 24 -8.30 -9.64 16.76
C THR A 24 -8.62 -8.27 16.19
N GLN A 25 -8.78 -8.20 14.90
CA GLN A 25 -9.17 -6.99 14.18
C GLN A 25 -10.11 -7.36 13.04
N THR A 26 -11.20 -6.62 12.88
CA THR A 26 -12.15 -6.82 11.79
C THR A 26 -11.94 -5.79 10.70
N ASN A 27 -12.15 -6.19 9.44
CA ASN A 27 -12.04 -5.32 8.26
C ASN A 27 -10.69 -4.59 8.16
N ALA A 28 -9.59 -5.28 8.49
CA ALA A 28 -8.27 -4.76 8.22
C ALA A 28 -8.04 -4.67 6.70
N MET A 29 -7.37 -3.61 6.27
CA MET A 29 -7.00 -3.38 4.88
C MET A 29 -5.51 -3.10 4.82
N GLU A 30 -4.75 -3.92 4.08
CA GLU A 30 -3.30 -3.80 4.01
C GLU A 30 -2.77 -4.20 2.63
N PHE A 31 -1.62 -3.61 2.27
CA PHE A 31 -0.78 -4.10 1.19
C PHE A 31 0.04 -5.29 1.68
N LEU A 32 -0.11 -6.43 1.02
CA LEU A 32 0.47 -7.70 1.45
C LEU A 32 1.33 -8.31 0.35
N ASN A 33 2.46 -8.89 0.73
CA ASN A 33 3.35 -9.62 -0.16
C ASN A 33 2.96 -11.09 -0.21
N ILE A 34 2.99 -11.66 -1.42
CA ILE A 34 2.79 -13.08 -1.65
C ILE A 34 4.12 -13.71 -2.05
N ARG A 35 4.59 -14.66 -1.25
CA ARG A 35 5.82 -15.40 -1.54
C ARG A 35 5.61 -16.88 -1.30
N ASN A 36 5.74 -17.69 -2.35
CA ASN A 36 5.58 -19.15 -2.27
C ASN A 36 4.26 -19.57 -1.60
N GLY A 37 3.15 -18.88 -1.93
CA GLY A 37 1.85 -19.14 -1.33
C GLY A 37 1.68 -18.69 0.12
N THR A 38 2.64 -17.93 0.65
CA THR A 38 2.59 -17.35 1.99
C THR A 38 2.28 -15.86 1.90
N ILE A 39 1.35 -15.40 2.72
CA ILE A 39 1.01 -13.98 2.86
C ILE A 39 1.83 -13.38 4.00
N GLN A 40 2.42 -12.22 3.76
CA GLN A 40 3.08 -11.43 4.81
C GLN A 40 2.89 -9.94 4.55
N ASN A 41 2.81 -9.17 5.63
CA ASN A 41 2.81 -7.72 5.50
C ASN A 41 4.24 -7.17 5.29
N ASP A 42 4.32 -5.86 5.10
CA ASP A 42 5.57 -5.16 4.85
C ASP A 42 6.56 -5.19 6.04
N ASN A 43 6.09 -5.52 7.24
CA ASN A 43 6.91 -5.75 8.43
C ASN A 43 7.31 -7.23 8.62
N SER A 44 7.12 -8.06 7.60
CA SER A 44 7.41 -9.50 7.62
C SER A 44 6.57 -10.31 8.62
N ILE A 45 5.44 -9.78 9.06
CA ILE A 45 4.48 -10.52 9.88
C ILE A 45 3.73 -11.52 8.98
N LEU A 46 3.74 -12.78 9.35
CA LEU A 46 3.09 -13.85 8.57
C LEU A 46 1.58 -13.87 8.84
N TYR A 47 0.81 -14.04 7.77
CA TYR A 47 -0.62 -14.27 7.83
C TYR A 47 -0.96 -15.67 7.31
N THR A 48 -1.66 -16.43 8.15
CA THR A 48 -2.15 -17.77 7.80
C THR A 48 -3.63 -17.65 7.43
N VAL A 49 -3.96 -17.88 6.16
CA VAL A 49 -5.35 -17.86 5.69
C VAL A 49 -6.08 -19.09 6.21
N THR A 50 -7.04 -18.88 7.09
CA THR A 50 -7.89 -19.94 7.68
C THR A 50 -9.24 -20.06 6.99
N SER A 51 -9.69 -18.97 6.35
CA SER A 51 -10.88 -18.92 5.51
C SER A 51 -10.65 -17.96 4.36
N ASP A 52 -11.12 -18.33 3.18
CA ASP A 52 -10.96 -17.56 1.94
C ASP A 52 -12.32 -17.45 1.25
N ALA A 53 -12.88 -16.27 1.21
CA ALA A 53 -14.14 -15.96 0.53
C ALA A 53 -13.95 -15.57 -0.94
N THR A 54 -12.70 -15.55 -1.42
CA THR A 54 -12.33 -15.13 -2.78
C THR A 54 -12.25 -16.31 -3.76
N ASP A 55 -11.84 -16.04 -5.00
CA ASP A 55 -11.62 -17.07 -6.02
C ASP A 55 -10.25 -17.78 -5.91
N HIS A 56 -9.50 -17.50 -4.84
CA HIS A 56 -8.18 -18.06 -4.54
C HIS A 56 -7.06 -17.70 -5.53
N LYS A 57 -7.29 -16.82 -6.50
CA LYS A 57 -6.26 -16.43 -7.48
C LYS A 57 -5.25 -15.41 -6.94
N TRP A 58 -5.43 -14.96 -5.72
CA TRP A 58 -4.43 -14.10 -5.05
C TRP A 58 -3.06 -14.80 -4.97
N THR A 59 -3.01 -16.13 -4.99
CA THR A 59 -1.76 -16.91 -5.00
C THR A 59 -0.92 -16.69 -6.25
N ASP A 60 -1.52 -16.23 -7.34
CA ASP A 60 -0.84 -15.91 -8.60
C ASP A 60 -0.25 -14.51 -8.63
N CYS A 61 -0.60 -13.68 -7.62
CA CYS A 61 -0.09 -12.33 -7.47
C CYS A 61 1.24 -12.34 -6.69
N SER A 62 2.11 -11.36 -6.95
CA SER A 62 3.28 -11.10 -6.11
C SER A 62 2.94 -10.21 -4.92
N ARG A 63 1.90 -9.37 -5.07
CA ARG A 63 1.44 -8.42 -4.07
C ARG A 63 -0.05 -8.16 -4.26
N ILE A 64 -0.77 -7.98 -3.15
CA ILE A 64 -2.21 -7.70 -3.13
C ILE A 64 -2.52 -6.57 -2.14
N TYR A 65 -3.63 -5.86 -2.37
CA TYR A 65 -4.30 -5.06 -1.37
C TYR A 65 -5.50 -5.85 -0.88
N ALA A 66 -5.51 -6.23 0.40
CA ALA A 66 -6.45 -7.21 0.92
C ALA A 66 -7.35 -6.65 2.01
N LEU A 67 -8.60 -7.07 2.01
CA LEU A 67 -9.56 -6.90 3.10
C LEU A 67 -9.71 -8.22 3.84
N PHE A 68 -9.48 -8.23 5.15
CA PHE A 68 -9.52 -9.44 5.96
C PHE A 68 -9.87 -9.17 7.42
N ASP A 69 -10.23 -10.22 8.14
CA ASP A 69 -10.31 -10.21 9.60
C ASP A 69 -9.12 -10.95 10.19
N MET A 70 -8.47 -10.38 11.20
CA MET A 70 -7.51 -11.10 12.04
C MET A 70 -8.28 -11.80 13.16
N THR A 71 -8.11 -13.12 13.23
CA THR A 71 -8.89 -13.97 14.15
C THR A 71 -8.09 -14.51 15.32
N GLY A 72 -6.83 -14.13 15.45
CA GLY A 72 -5.93 -14.49 16.54
C GLY A 72 -4.54 -14.86 16.05
N ASP A 73 -3.69 -15.26 16.98
CA ASP A 73 -2.32 -15.68 16.68
C ASP A 73 -2.30 -16.97 15.87
N ASN A 74 -1.35 -17.13 14.96
CA ASN A 74 -1.15 -18.39 14.27
C ASN A 74 -0.50 -19.44 15.20
N SER A 75 -0.64 -20.72 14.85
CA SER A 75 -0.14 -21.82 15.68
C SER A 75 1.38 -21.84 15.88
N ALA A 76 2.12 -21.15 15.02
CA ALA A 76 3.57 -21.01 15.12
C ALA A 76 4.01 -19.85 16.04
N GLY A 77 3.09 -18.97 16.46
CA GLY A 77 3.41 -17.78 17.25
C GLY A 77 4.24 -16.74 16.50
N THR A 78 4.25 -16.78 15.16
CA THR A 78 5.05 -15.90 14.30
C THR A 78 4.22 -14.90 13.51
N GLY A 79 2.92 -14.87 13.71
CA GLY A 79 1.98 -14.01 13.00
C GLY A 79 0.54 -14.33 13.37
N TYR A 80 -0.39 -14.01 12.46
CA TYR A 80 -1.82 -14.07 12.73
C TYR A 80 -2.56 -15.01 11.78
N ASN A 81 -3.66 -15.56 12.26
CA ASN A 81 -4.68 -16.19 11.43
C ASN A 81 -5.57 -15.11 10.84
N ILE A 82 -5.91 -15.25 9.56
CA ILE A 82 -6.79 -14.32 8.87
C ILE A 82 -7.92 -15.04 8.13
N GLU A 83 -9.05 -14.35 8.02
CA GLU A 83 -10.14 -14.69 7.13
C GLU A 83 -10.15 -13.68 6.00
N LEU A 84 -9.71 -14.10 4.80
CA LEU A 84 -9.62 -13.24 3.63
C LEU A 84 -11.01 -13.04 3.03
N LYS A 85 -11.43 -11.79 2.89
CA LYS A 85 -12.77 -11.40 2.39
C LYS A 85 -12.74 -10.95 0.95
N ALA A 86 -11.75 -10.13 0.59
CA ALA A 86 -11.56 -9.60 -0.74
C ALA A 86 -10.08 -9.24 -0.95
N TYR A 87 -9.68 -9.14 -2.20
CA TYR A 87 -8.37 -8.60 -2.57
C TYR A 87 -8.43 -7.92 -3.93
N GLU A 88 -7.46 -7.04 -4.15
CA GLU A 88 -7.16 -6.45 -5.45
C GLU A 88 -5.68 -6.71 -5.77
N PRO A 89 -5.34 -7.10 -6.99
CA PRO A 89 -3.95 -7.21 -7.43
C PRO A 89 -3.25 -5.85 -7.35
N VAL A 90 -2.01 -5.85 -6.88
CA VAL A 90 -1.19 -4.65 -6.81
C VAL A 90 -0.14 -4.67 -7.90
N SER A 91 -0.11 -3.63 -8.72
CA SER A 91 0.93 -3.42 -9.72
C SER A 91 2.19 -2.84 -9.07
N ILE A 92 3.33 -3.50 -9.29
CA ILE A 92 4.63 -2.97 -8.87
C ILE A 92 5.18 -2.14 -10.02
N VAL A 93 5.34 -0.82 -9.79
CA VAL A 93 5.84 0.14 -10.80
C VAL A 93 7.22 0.61 -10.40
N THR A 94 8.24 0.19 -11.14
CA THR A 94 9.62 0.63 -10.92
C THR A 94 9.82 2.04 -11.47
N PRO A 95 10.30 3.01 -10.66
CA PRO A 95 10.59 4.35 -11.13
C PRO A 95 11.71 4.34 -12.18
N GLY A 96 11.54 5.16 -13.22
CA GLY A 96 12.54 5.41 -14.24
C GLY A 96 13.05 6.84 -14.22
N ASP A 97 14.05 7.12 -15.04
CA ASP A 97 14.54 8.49 -15.25
C ASP A 97 13.46 9.31 -15.99
N PRO A 98 13.31 10.61 -15.68
CA PRO A 98 12.44 11.49 -16.44
C PRO A 98 12.96 11.68 -17.87
N SER A 99 12.05 11.87 -18.82
CA SER A 99 12.39 12.20 -20.20
C SER A 99 11.75 13.54 -20.60
N GLU A 100 12.30 14.19 -21.64
CA GLU A 100 11.76 15.45 -22.17
C GLU A 100 10.35 15.29 -22.78
N GLU A 101 9.97 14.04 -23.11
CA GLU A 101 8.65 13.71 -23.65
C GLU A 101 7.61 13.45 -22.54
N ASP A 102 8.04 13.43 -21.27
CA ASP A 102 7.16 13.21 -20.15
C ASP A 102 6.29 14.43 -19.92
N GLY A 103 5.00 14.31 -20.25
CA GLY A 103 3.98 15.27 -19.86
C GLY A 103 3.60 15.13 -18.38
N ILE A 104 2.65 15.93 -17.94
CA ILE A 104 2.09 15.81 -16.58
C ILE A 104 1.18 14.60 -16.41
N GLY A 105 0.79 13.96 -17.54
CA GLY A 105 -0.17 12.86 -17.60
C GLY A 105 -1.63 13.30 -17.47
N ASP A 106 -2.51 12.33 -17.56
CA ASP A 106 -3.94 12.52 -17.35
C ASP A 106 -4.26 12.59 -15.85
N PRO A 107 -5.31 13.32 -15.44
CA PRO A 107 -5.58 13.51 -14.03
C PRO A 107 -6.05 12.23 -13.33
N VAL A 108 -5.64 12.09 -12.08
CA VAL A 108 -6.09 11.04 -11.18
C VAL A 108 -6.49 11.62 -9.82
N LYS A 109 -7.25 10.85 -9.06
CA LYS A 109 -7.54 11.12 -7.66
C LYS A 109 -6.68 10.20 -6.78
N ILE A 110 -5.94 10.76 -5.84
CA ILE A 110 -5.28 9.96 -4.81
C ILE A 110 -6.33 9.53 -3.79
N GLY A 111 -6.64 8.25 -3.75
CA GLY A 111 -7.56 7.65 -2.78
C GLY A 111 -6.87 7.44 -1.43
N ASP A 112 -5.66 6.90 -1.45
CA ASP A 112 -4.80 6.71 -0.27
C ASP A 112 -3.33 6.65 -0.68
N SER A 113 -2.44 6.97 0.26
CA SER A 113 -0.99 6.86 0.07
C SER A 113 -0.28 6.55 1.39
N GLY A 114 0.75 5.72 1.33
CA GLY A 114 1.53 5.37 2.51
C GLY A 114 2.85 4.72 2.17
N ILE A 115 3.78 4.73 3.12
CA ILE A 115 5.08 4.08 2.97
C ILE A 115 5.20 2.94 3.96
N SER A 116 5.47 1.75 3.42
CA SER A 116 5.73 0.54 4.21
C SER A 116 6.62 -0.43 3.44
N GLY A 117 7.45 -1.19 4.15
CA GLY A 117 8.31 -2.25 3.59
C GLY A 117 9.21 -1.82 2.44
N GLY A 118 9.57 -0.52 2.37
CA GLY A 118 10.38 0.01 1.29
C GLY A 118 9.60 0.37 0.02
N TYR A 119 8.28 0.37 0.09
CA TYR A 119 7.40 0.80 -0.98
C TYR A 119 6.65 2.09 -0.64
N LEU A 120 6.48 2.96 -1.61
CA LEU A 120 5.39 3.92 -1.63
C LEU A 120 4.17 3.19 -2.21
N ASN A 121 3.14 3.01 -1.39
CA ASN A 121 1.89 2.38 -1.79
C ASN A 121 0.87 3.46 -2.13
N LEU A 122 0.17 3.30 -3.26
CA LEU A 122 -0.80 4.26 -3.76
C LEU A 122 -2.10 3.56 -4.16
N ILE A 123 -3.22 4.20 -3.83
CA ILE A 123 -4.52 3.89 -4.41
C ILE A 123 -4.90 5.09 -5.27
N LEU A 124 -4.97 4.88 -6.57
CA LEU A 124 -5.29 5.92 -7.54
C LEU A 124 -6.64 5.63 -8.18
N GLY A 125 -7.48 6.65 -8.29
CA GLY A 125 -8.76 6.58 -8.93
C GLY A 125 -8.80 7.42 -10.21
N TRP A 126 -9.48 6.92 -11.24
CA TRP A 126 -9.71 7.62 -12.50
C TRP A 126 -11.10 7.33 -13.06
N GLN A 127 -11.47 8.04 -14.10
CA GLN A 127 -12.68 7.76 -14.85
C GLN A 127 -12.40 6.77 -15.98
N THR A 128 -13.37 5.92 -16.23
CA THR A 128 -13.42 5.09 -17.43
C THR A 128 -14.74 5.33 -18.14
N LEU A 129 -14.71 5.44 -19.46
CA LEU A 129 -15.92 5.58 -20.26
C LEU A 129 -16.70 4.25 -20.31
N ALA A 130 -18.00 4.34 -20.29
CA ALA A 130 -18.85 3.15 -20.40
C ALA A 130 -18.56 2.41 -21.71
N LYS A 131 -18.20 1.15 -21.63
CA LYS A 131 -17.79 0.27 -22.77
C LYS A 131 -16.43 0.60 -23.39
N SER A 132 -15.60 1.37 -22.71
CA SER A 132 -14.23 1.59 -23.15
C SER A 132 -13.43 0.29 -23.17
N THR A 133 -12.45 0.25 -24.07
CA THR A 133 -11.42 -0.78 -24.14
C THR A 133 -10.02 -0.20 -23.88
N ALA A 134 -9.97 1.08 -23.49
CA ALA A 134 -8.72 1.77 -23.19
C ALA A 134 -7.97 1.08 -22.05
N GLN A 135 -6.66 1.04 -22.18
CA GLN A 135 -5.76 0.40 -21.24
C GLN A 135 -5.04 1.48 -20.43
N HIS A 136 -5.66 1.93 -19.35
CA HIS A 136 -5.01 2.88 -18.46
C HIS A 136 -3.70 2.34 -17.93
N SER A 137 -2.66 3.15 -17.97
CA SER A 137 -1.35 2.79 -17.45
C SER A 137 -0.79 3.85 -16.52
N ILE A 138 0.07 3.40 -15.60
CA ILE A 138 0.80 4.28 -14.68
C ILE A 138 2.29 4.09 -14.90
N ARG A 139 2.98 5.19 -15.13
CA ARG A 139 4.44 5.28 -15.12
C ARG A 139 4.88 6.20 -13.98
N VAL A 140 6.04 5.92 -13.43
CA VAL A 140 6.62 6.74 -12.37
C VAL A 140 8.02 7.13 -12.77
N THR A 141 8.36 8.41 -12.62
CA THR A 141 9.72 8.89 -12.77
C THR A 141 10.23 9.44 -11.45
N TYR A 142 11.56 9.54 -11.30
CA TYR A 142 12.15 10.08 -10.09
C TYR A 142 13.27 11.07 -10.37
N GLU A 143 13.41 12.06 -9.48
CA GLU A 143 14.53 12.98 -9.43
C GLU A 143 15.12 12.97 -8.02
N ASP A 144 16.42 12.70 -7.90
CA ASP A 144 17.13 12.72 -6.61
C ASP A 144 17.96 14.00 -6.51
N ASP A 145 17.54 14.94 -5.68
CA ASP A 145 18.35 16.08 -5.29
C ASP A 145 19.18 15.74 -4.04
N ALA A 146 20.36 15.21 -4.26
CA ALA A 146 21.28 14.83 -3.21
C ALA A 146 21.73 16.02 -2.34
N LEU A 147 21.65 17.25 -2.81
CA LEU A 147 22.05 18.45 -2.07
C LEU A 147 21.01 18.84 -1.02
N THR A 148 19.74 18.77 -1.38
CA THR A 148 18.63 19.10 -0.47
C THR A 148 18.10 17.89 0.29
N GLY A 149 18.46 16.67 -0.13
CA GLY A 149 17.90 15.44 0.41
C GLY A 149 16.45 15.19 -0.03
N LEU A 150 16.02 15.82 -1.11
CA LEU A 150 14.69 15.66 -1.70
C LEU A 150 14.72 14.57 -2.76
N LEU A 151 13.82 13.59 -2.63
CA LEU A 151 13.48 12.64 -3.68
C LEU A 151 12.09 12.99 -4.20
N ARG A 152 12.00 13.41 -5.45
CA ARG A 152 10.73 13.68 -6.11
C ARG A 152 10.32 12.47 -6.95
N LEU A 153 9.11 11.99 -6.74
CA LEU A 153 8.45 11.00 -7.59
C LEU A 153 7.33 11.67 -8.36
N THR A 154 7.31 11.51 -9.68
CA THR A 154 6.21 11.98 -10.53
C THR A 154 5.44 10.78 -11.04
N VAL A 155 4.16 10.72 -10.70
CA VAL A 155 3.21 9.72 -11.20
C VAL A 155 2.57 10.28 -12.47
N ILE A 156 2.69 9.53 -13.56
CA ILE A 156 2.18 9.89 -14.87
C ILE A 156 1.15 8.83 -15.25
N HIS A 157 -0.10 9.24 -15.33
CA HIS A 157 -1.21 8.42 -15.78
C HIS A 157 -1.43 8.64 -17.27
N ASP A 158 -1.59 7.55 -18.01
CA ASP A 158 -1.98 7.55 -19.41
C ASP A 158 -3.34 6.88 -19.52
N ALA A 159 -4.34 7.65 -19.92
CA ALA A 159 -5.72 7.20 -20.09
C ALA A 159 -5.99 6.54 -21.44
N ASP A 160 -4.93 6.29 -22.26
CA ASP A 160 -5.03 5.67 -23.61
C ASP A 160 -6.04 6.38 -24.52
N GLY A 161 -6.03 7.72 -24.49
CA GLY A 161 -6.90 8.57 -25.30
C GLY A 161 -8.34 8.72 -24.75
N GLU A 162 -8.67 8.19 -23.59
CA GLU A 162 -9.88 8.51 -22.88
C GLU A 162 -9.77 9.90 -22.24
N SER A 163 -9.93 10.95 -23.02
CA SER A 163 -10.01 12.29 -22.46
C SER A 163 -11.45 12.58 -22.04
N GLU A 164 -11.67 12.79 -20.79
CA GLU A 164 -12.97 13.20 -20.26
C GLU A 164 -13.22 14.69 -20.50
N ALA A 165 -14.35 14.95 -21.17
CA ALA A 165 -14.90 16.30 -21.26
C ALA A 165 -15.80 16.63 -20.06
N ASP A 166 -16.17 15.65 -19.22
CA ASP A 166 -17.04 15.85 -18.07
C ASP A 166 -16.24 16.00 -16.79
N ILE A 167 -16.14 17.23 -16.39
CA ILE A 167 -15.43 17.76 -15.26
C ILE A 167 -15.80 17.10 -13.92
N HIS A 168 -17.07 16.78 -13.74
CA HIS A 168 -17.58 16.25 -12.47
C HIS A 168 -17.24 14.78 -12.25
N ALA A 169 -16.74 14.12 -13.28
CA ALA A 169 -16.38 12.72 -13.22
C ALA A 169 -15.16 12.46 -12.32
N TYR A 170 -14.18 13.36 -12.29
CA TYR A 170 -12.94 13.15 -11.55
C TYR A 170 -13.09 13.18 -10.02
N ASP A 171 -14.14 13.80 -9.51
CA ASP A 171 -14.43 13.78 -8.07
C ASP A 171 -14.93 12.41 -7.58
N ASN A 172 -15.48 11.61 -8.49
CA ASN A 172 -16.06 10.31 -8.24
C ASN A 172 -15.48 9.25 -9.20
N PRO A 173 -14.27 8.76 -8.97
CA PRO A 173 -13.64 7.75 -9.83
C PRO A 173 -14.53 6.52 -10.02
N THR A 174 -14.59 6.00 -11.25
CA THR A 174 -15.30 4.76 -11.58
C THR A 174 -14.40 3.52 -11.57
N ALA A 175 -13.09 3.74 -11.59
CA ALA A 175 -12.09 2.69 -11.48
C ALA A 175 -10.99 3.09 -10.50
N TYR A 176 -10.38 2.08 -9.87
CA TYR A 176 -9.25 2.24 -8.97
C TYR A 176 -8.15 1.28 -9.33
N GLY A 177 -6.91 1.76 -9.24
CA GLY A 177 -5.72 0.93 -9.33
C GLY A 177 -4.93 0.98 -8.03
N TYR A 178 -4.28 -0.14 -7.73
CA TYR A 178 -3.46 -0.33 -6.54
C TYR A 178 -2.01 -0.51 -6.97
N PHE A 179 -1.13 0.33 -6.45
CA PHE A 179 0.26 0.41 -6.91
C PHE A 179 1.22 0.38 -5.74
N SER A 180 2.36 -0.27 -5.95
CA SER A 180 3.50 -0.22 -5.04
C SER A 180 4.74 0.17 -5.82
N ILE A 181 5.35 1.28 -5.43
CA ILE A 181 6.53 1.85 -6.05
C ILE A 181 7.72 1.52 -5.16
N PRO A 182 8.67 0.67 -5.60
CA PRO A 182 9.85 0.36 -4.79
C PRO A 182 10.71 1.60 -4.66
N ILE A 183 10.86 2.09 -3.43
CA ILE A 183 11.67 3.27 -3.11
C ILE A 183 12.95 2.91 -2.35
N TYR A 184 13.07 1.68 -1.88
CA TYR A 184 14.23 1.23 -1.09
C TYR A 184 15.55 1.31 -1.87
N ASP A 185 15.51 1.09 -3.20
CA ASP A 185 16.69 1.19 -4.05
C ASP A 185 17.09 2.64 -4.38
N LEU A 186 16.17 3.60 -4.17
CA LEU A 186 16.40 5.02 -4.40
C LEU A 186 17.03 5.74 -3.19
N PHE A 187 17.05 5.07 -2.04
CA PHE A 187 17.64 5.63 -0.82
C PHE A 187 18.99 4.98 -0.51
N PRO A 188 20.07 5.75 -0.39
CA PRO A 188 21.31 5.21 0.15
C PRO A 188 21.09 4.64 1.56
N ALA A 189 21.69 3.49 1.86
CA ALA A 189 21.54 2.84 3.15
C ALA A 189 21.86 3.81 4.31
N GLY A 190 20.98 3.87 5.29
CA GLY A 190 21.12 4.74 6.46
C GLY A 190 20.83 6.23 6.19
N SER A 191 20.38 6.61 5.00
CA SER A 191 19.98 7.99 4.69
C SER A 191 18.54 8.26 5.11
N SER A 192 18.24 9.54 5.38
CA SER A 192 16.89 10.04 5.54
C SER A 192 16.62 11.04 4.40
N ARG A 193 15.50 10.88 3.72
CA ARG A 193 15.11 11.74 2.61
C ARG A 193 13.70 12.27 2.81
N THR A 194 13.44 13.43 2.26
CA THR A 194 12.07 13.92 2.07
C THR A 194 11.56 13.39 0.74
N LEU A 195 10.42 12.72 0.76
CA LEU A 195 9.75 12.26 -0.44
C LEU A 195 8.66 13.26 -0.83
N GLU A 196 8.74 13.76 -2.05
CA GLU A 196 7.70 14.58 -2.67
C GLU A 196 7.05 13.76 -3.78
N LEU A 197 5.72 13.61 -3.71
CA LEU A 197 4.92 12.95 -4.73
C LEU A 197 4.23 14.02 -5.57
N THR A 198 4.45 13.98 -6.87
CA THR A 198 3.82 14.86 -7.85
C THR A 198 2.86 14.05 -8.72
N VAL A 199 1.65 14.57 -8.93
CA VAL A 199 0.61 13.91 -9.73
C VAL A 199 -0.29 14.96 -10.39
N ALA A 200 -0.77 14.68 -11.60
CA ALA A 200 -1.81 15.48 -12.23
C ALA A 200 -3.16 15.24 -11.55
N TYR A 201 -3.88 16.30 -11.24
CA TYR A 201 -5.24 16.25 -10.71
C TYR A 201 -6.14 17.21 -11.48
N TYR A 202 -7.44 17.02 -11.35
CA TYR A 202 -8.42 17.86 -12.00
C TYR A 202 -8.92 18.96 -11.06
N ASP A 203 -8.86 20.22 -11.52
CA ASP A 203 -9.38 21.39 -10.81
C ASP A 203 -10.55 22.00 -11.58
N SER A 204 -11.77 21.70 -11.15
CA SER A 204 -13.00 22.19 -11.77
C SER A 204 -13.22 23.70 -11.64
N SER A 205 -12.43 24.38 -10.81
CA SER A 205 -12.52 25.83 -10.62
C SER A 205 -11.75 26.64 -11.68
N ASP A 206 -10.91 25.97 -12.48
CA ASP A 206 -10.12 26.58 -13.54
C ASP A 206 -10.54 26.05 -14.90
N GLU A 207 -11.35 26.83 -15.62
CA GLU A 207 -11.87 26.45 -16.93
C GLU A 207 -10.81 26.55 -18.04
N GLU A 208 -9.75 27.36 -17.85
CA GLU A 208 -8.70 27.56 -18.85
C GLU A 208 -7.63 26.44 -18.81
N GLU A 209 -7.28 26.01 -17.60
CA GLU A 209 -6.31 24.94 -17.37
C GLU A 209 -6.84 23.98 -16.30
N PRO A 210 -7.80 23.12 -16.64
CA PRO A 210 -8.43 22.26 -15.64
C PRO A 210 -7.52 21.15 -15.09
N VAL A 211 -6.49 20.74 -15.82
CA VAL A 211 -5.53 19.76 -15.35
C VAL A 211 -4.36 20.45 -14.67
N LYS A 212 -4.18 20.20 -13.41
CA LYS A 212 -3.14 20.78 -12.57
C LYS A 212 -2.19 19.70 -12.07
N GLN A 213 -1.01 20.13 -11.69
CA GLN A 213 -0.03 19.30 -11.01
C GLN A 213 0.00 19.63 -9.52
N SER A 214 -0.12 18.64 -8.68
CA SER A 214 -0.04 18.80 -7.22
C SER A 214 1.15 18.05 -6.68
N SER A 215 1.78 18.61 -5.65
CA SER A 215 2.81 17.95 -4.87
C SER A 215 2.29 17.65 -3.47
N VAL A 216 2.41 16.40 -3.06
CA VAL A 216 2.17 15.97 -1.68
C VAL A 216 3.51 15.62 -1.07
N THR A 217 3.92 16.33 -0.02
CA THR A 217 5.16 16.00 0.68
C THR A 217 4.90 14.88 1.68
N LEU A 218 5.49 13.73 1.44
CA LEU A 218 5.47 12.60 2.35
C LEU A 218 6.77 12.62 3.17
N TYR A 219 6.69 13.03 4.43
CA TYR A 219 7.83 12.97 5.32
C TYR A 219 8.10 11.52 5.70
N THR A 220 9.24 11.00 5.30
CA THR A 220 9.68 9.70 5.74
C THR A 220 11.12 9.73 6.18
N SER A 221 11.35 9.30 7.40
CA SER A 221 12.66 8.85 7.85
C SER A 221 12.72 7.34 7.63
N VAL A 222 12.87 6.91 6.38
CA VAL A 222 13.03 5.49 6.10
C VAL A 222 14.41 5.08 6.58
N ARG A 223 14.44 4.30 7.65
CA ARG A 223 15.65 3.54 8.04
C ARG A 223 15.48 2.16 7.43
N PHE A 224 16.29 1.89 6.44
CA PHE A 224 16.46 0.54 5.89
C PHE A 224 17.62 -0.15 6.60
#